data_6ff7d04b4bbdb13e2ed2a7505926f27d
#
_entry.id   6ff7d04b4bbdb13e2ed2a7505926f27d
#
_cell.length_a   1.000
_cell.length_b   1.000
_cell.length_c   1.000
_cell.angle_alpha   90.00
_cell.angle_beta   90.00
_cell.angle_gamma   90.00
#
_symmetry.space_group_name_H-M   'P 1'
#
loop_
_entity.id
_entity.type
_entity.pdbx_description
1 polymer ?
#
loop_
_entity_poly.entity_id
_entity_poly.type
_entity_poly.pdbx_seq_one_letter_code
_entity_poly.pdbx_strand_id
1 'polypeptide(L)'
;MVKEARAEAKLGVGVETLWKALVEDLRFIVPKLIPNTVENIELLHGNGGIGSVLLFHLGPDVKIMKIQKERIVELDETKHEFGLEVMEGILLKKGFSSFKTTFKLSSMGEKETLVDIKVVYETERDGEDEVEMKEAATKPALSFLQLLEKFLLDLSS
;
A
#
# COMPACT_ATOMS: atom_id res chain seq x y z
N MET A 1 19.04 -1.00 12.14
CA MET A 1 19.48 -0.32 10.92
C MET A 1 18.29 -0.17 9.96
N VAL A 2 18.12 1.02 9.43
CA VAL A 2 17.06 1.28 8.45
C VAL A 2 17.43 0.62 7.13
N LYS A 3 16.48 -0.10 6.54
CA LYS A 3 16.66 -0.79 5.25
C LYS A 3 15.65 -0.27 4.25
N GLU A 4 15.95 -0.44 2.98
CA GLU A 4 15.09 0.00 1.89
C GLU A 4 14.92 -1.11 0.86
N ALA A 5 13.69 -1.32 0.42
CA ALA A 5 13.37 -2.22 -0.69
C ALA A 5 12.64 -1.43 -1.76
N ARG A 6 12.89 -1.74 -3.02
CA ARG A 6 12.24 -1.07 -4.16
C ARG A 6 11.69 -2.08 -5.14
N ALA A 7 10.59 -1.69 -5.79
CA ALA A 7 9.99 -2.47 -6.87
C ALA A 7 9.30 -1.51 -7.84
N GLU A 8 9.05 -1.99 -9.04
CA GLU A 8 8.35 -1.22 -10.07
C GLU A 8 7.21 -2.05 -10.66
N ALA A 9 6.15 -1.37 -11.07
CA ALA A 9 5.05 -1.99 -11.80
C ALA A 9 4.61 -1.07 -12.93
N LYS A 10 4.43 -1.62 -14.11
CA LYS A 10 3.80 -0.89 -15.22
C LYS A 10 2.35 -1.33 -15.30
N LEU A 11 1.45 -0.36 -15.21
CA LEU A 11 0.01 -0.64 -15.22
C LEU A 11 -0.63 0.00 -16.45
N GLY A 12 -1.56 -0.72 -17.07
CA GLY A 12 -2.29 -0.26 -18.26
C GLY A 12 -3.46 0.65 -17.91
N VAL A 13 -3.24 1.58 -17.00
CA VAL A 13 -4.24 2.54 -16.51
C VAL A 13 -3.58 3.91 -16.46
N GLY A 14 -4.30 4.96 -16.86
CA GLY A 14 -3.78 6.32 -16.83
C GLY A 14 -3.53 6.81 -15.41
N VAL A 15 -2.58 7.75 -15.28
CA VAL A 15 -2.09 8.21 -13.97
C VAL A 15 -3.17 8.82 -13.09
N GLU A 16 -4.09 9.60 -13.66
CA GLU A 16 -5.13 10.25 -12.87
C GLU A 16 -6.16 9.24 -12.35
N THR A 17 -6.53 8.28 -13.19
CA THR A 17 -7.45 7.21 -12.79
C THR A 17 -6.85 6.37 -11.67
N LEU A 18 -5.57 6.00 -11.81
CA LEU A 18 -4.87 5.20 -10.81
C LEU A 18 -4.68 5.99 -9.52
N TRP A 19 -4.31 7.27 -9.61
CA TRP A 19 -4.13 8.14 -8.45
C TRP A 19 -5.41 8.28 -7.63
N LYS A 20 -6.53 8.53 -8.31
CA LYS A 20 -7.83 8.62 -7.64
C LYS A 20 -8.17 7.33 -6.89
N ALA A 21 -7.98 6.20 -7.53
CA ALA A 21 -8.27 4.91 -6.92
C ALA A 21 -7.37 4.63 -5.70
N LEU A 22 -6.09 4.96 -5.83
CA LEU A 22 -5.11 4.69 -4.78
C LEU A 22 -5.25 5.62 -3.57
N VAL A 23 -5.58 6.89 -3.82
CA VAL A 23 -5.61 7.91 -2.75
C VAL A 23 -7.02 8.19 -2.25
N GLU A 24 -7.96 8.50 -3.16
CA GLU A 24 -9.31 8.89 -2.75
C GLU A 24 -10.20 7.71 -2.43
N ASP A 25 -10.13 6.66 -3.23
CA ASP A 25 -11.07 5.54 -3.17
C ASP A 25 -10.50 4.29 -2.49
N LEU A 26 -9.29 4.36 -1.96
CA LEU A 26 -8.60 3.22 -1.34
C LEU A 26 -9.48 2.49 -0.33
N ARG A 27 -10.11 3.23 0.58
CA ARG A 27 -10.95 2.67 1.65
C ARG A 27 -12.12 1.85 1.12
N PHE A 28 -12.62 2.20 -0.05
CA PHE A 28 -13.79 1.55 -0.64
C PHE A 28 -13.38 0.41 -1.56
N ILE A 29 -12.25 0.55 -2.24
CA ILE A 29 -11.78 -0.43 -3.23
C ILE A 29 -11.12 -1.64 -2.58
N VAL A 30 -10.25 -1.43 -1.58
CA VAL A 30 -9.49 -2.52 -0.95
C VAL A 30 -10.39 -3.65 -0.44
N PRO A 31 -11.47 -3.36 0.31
CA PRO A 31 -12.35 -4.44 0.78
C PRO A 31 -13.08 -5.18 -0.35
N LYS A 32 -13.22 -4.57 -1.51
CA LYS A 32 -13.82 -5.23 -2.68
C LYS A 32 -12.84 -6.19 -3.36
N LEU A 33 -11.55 -5.83 -3.36
CA LEU A 33 -10.51 -6.63 -4.01
C LEU A 33 -10.03 -7.79 -3.17
N ILE A 34 -9.88 -7.58 -1.87
CA ILE A 34 -9.31 -8.56 -0.96
C ILE A 34 -10.16 -8.70 0.33
N PRO A 35 -11.47 -9.04 0.20
CA PRO A 35 -12.38 -9.06 1.35
C PRO A 35 -11.98 -10.05 2.45
N ASN A 36 -11.30 -11.14 2.10
CA ASN A 36 -10.85 -12.13 3.08
C ASN A 36 -9.61 -11.68 3.84
N THR A 37 -8.90 -10.68 3.35
CA THR A 37 -7.72 -10.11 4.00
C THR A 37 -8.07 -8.80 4.71
N VAL A 38 -8.82 -7.92 4.04
CA VAL A 38 -9.29 -6.65 4.60
C VAL A 38 -10.80 -6.56 4.42
N GLU A 39 -11.51 -6.64 5.53
CA GLU A 39 -12.96 -6.61 5.53
C GLU A 39 -13.53 -5.21 5.37
N ASN A 40 -12.88 -4.23 5.98
CA ASN A 40 -13.31 -2.85 5.96
C ASN A 40 -12.15 -1.93 6.32
N ILE A 41 -12.18 -0.68 5.84
CA ILE A 41 -11.22 0.35 6.21
C ILE A 41 -12.00 1.58 6.70
N GLU A 42 -11.68 2.00 7.90
CA GLU A 42 -12.31 3.14 8.55
C GLU A 42 -11.34 4.31 8.64
N LEU A 43 -11.81 5.52 8.32
CA LEU A 43 -11.03 6.74 8.54
C LEU A 43 -11.17 7.11 10.02
N LEU A 44 -10.16 6.76 10.81
CA LEU A 44 -10.19 6.93 12.26
C LEU A 44 -9.93 8.38 12.68
N HIS A 45 -8.99 9.05 12.02
CA HIS A 45 -8.65 10.46 12.26
C HIS A 45 -8.34 11.14 10.95
N GLY A 46 -8.64 12.44 10.86
CA GLY A 46 -8.31 13.27 9.73
C GLY A 46 -9.40 13.29 8.66
N ASN A 47 -9.05 13.83 7.51
CA ASN A 47 -9.97 14.03 6.38
C ASN A 47 -9.55 13.29 5.11
N GLY A 48 -8.58 12.39 5.22
CA GLY A 48 -8.01 11.68 4.08
C GLY A 48 -6.70 12.28 3.57
N GLY A 49 -6.23 13.39 4.15
CA GLY A 49 -4.95 14.02 3.81
C GLY A 49 -3.81 13.54 4.71
N ILE A 50 -2.69 14.25 4.64
CA ILE A 50 -1.50 13.96 5.46
C ILE A 50 -1.88 13.97 6.94
N GLY A 51 -1.42 12.98 7.68
CA GLY A 51 -1.70 12.82 9.11
C GLY A 51 -2.94 12.00 9.40
N SER A 52 -3.76 11.70 8.39
CA SER A 52 -4.95 10.87 8.57
C SER A 52 -4.55 9.45 8.97
N VAL A 53 -5.36 8.83 9.83
CA VAL A 53 -5.14 7.47 10.30
C VAL A 53 -6.25 6.57 9.77
N LEU A 54 -5.86 5.50 9.11
CA LEU A 54 -6.76 4.49 8.57
C LEU A 54 -6.74 3.27 9.47
N LEU A 55 -7.91 2.77 9.85
CA LEU A 55 -8.07 1.55 10.62
C LEU A 55 -8.56 0.44 9.69
N PHE A 56 -7.70 -0.54 9.47
CA PHE A 56 -8.01 -1.70 8.65
C PHE A 56 -8.61 -2.79 9.56
N HIS A 57 -9.85 -3.17 9.28
CA HIS A 57 -10.47 -4.32 9.92
C HIS A 57 -10.10 -5.55 9.09
N LEU A 58 -9.28 -6.42 9.66
CA LEU A 58 -8.73 -7.55 8.93
C LEU A 58 -9.75 -8.69 8.81
N GLY A 59 -9.71 -9.36 7.66
CA GLY A 59 -10.67 -10.40 7.32
C GLY A 59 -10.31 -11.78 7.87
N PRO A 60 -11.13 -12.79 7.56
CA PRO A 60 -10.99 -14.14 8.16
C PRO A 60 -9.69 -14.86 7.82
N ASP A 61 -9.01 -14.49 6.72
CA ASP A 61 -7.73 -15.11 6.37
C ASP A 61 -6.58 -14.65 7.27
N VAL A 62 -6.75 -13.52 7.97
CA VAL A 62 -5.75 -13.00 8.90
C VAL A 62 -6.15 -13.43 10.31
N LYS A 63 -5.47 -14.43 10.85
CA LYS A 63 -5.85 -15.05 12.12
C LYS A 63 -5.12 -14.49 13.35
N ILE A 64 -3.96 -13.85 13.12
CA ILE A 64 -3.10 -13.38 14.21
C ILE A 64 -3.62 -12.08 14.84
N MET A 65 -4.22 -11.21 14.02
CA MET A 65 -4.71 -9.89 14.43
C MET A 65 -6.02 -9.57 13.75
N LYS A 66 -6.79 -8.67 14.37
CA LYS A 66 -8.07 -8.22 13.82
C LYS A 66 -8.02 -6.83 13.24
N ILE A 67 -7.02 -6.03 13.61
CA ILE A 67 -6.90 -4.65 13.14
C ILE A 67 -5.47 -4.33 12.71
N GLN A 68 -5.35 -3.34 11.83
CA GLN A 68 -4.08 -2.71 11.48
C GLN A 68 -4.33 -1.22 11.32
N LYS A 69 -3.44 -0.39 11.87
CA LYS A 69 -3.51 1.05 11.71
C LYS A 69 -2.37 1.55 10.85
N GLU A 70 -2.69 2.43 9.91
CA GLU A 70 -1.69 3.07 9.05
C GLU A 70 -1.97 4.57 9.00
N ARG A 71 -0.90 5.35 8.96
CA ARG A 71 -0.98 6.81 8.84
C ARG A 71 -0.54 7.24 7.46
N ILE A 72 -1.26 8.19 6.88
CA ILE A 72 -0.83 8.85 5.64
C ILE A 72 0.27 9.83 6.00
N VAL A 73 1.51 9.55 5.56
CA VAL A 73 2.69 10.36 5.89
C VAL A 73 3.22 11.16 4.71
N GLU A 74 2.85 10.78 3.49
CA GLU A 74 3.19 11.50 2.27
C GLU A 74 1.96 11.58 1.38
N LEU A 75 1.70 12.75 0.84
CA LEU A 75 0.61 12.96 -0.11
C LEU A 75 0.91 14.23 -0.90
N ASP A 76 1.39 14.07 -2.12
CA ASP A 76 1.70 15.17 -3.02
C ASP A 76 1.00 14.93 -4.34
N GLU A 77 -0.08 15.66 -4.58
CA GLU A 77 -0.89 15.51 -5.79
C GLU A 77 -0.19 15.98 -7.06
N THR A 78 0.75 16.91 -6.94
CA THR A 78 1.51 17.42 -8.08
C THR A 78 2.53 16.38 -8.55
N LYS A 79 3.22 15.75 -7.61
CA LYS A 79 4.24 14.73 -7.91
C LYS A 79 3.68 13.32 -7.96
N HIS A 80 2.42 13.12 -7.61
CA HIS A 80 1.77 11.82 -7.49
C HIS A 80 2.54 10.87 -6.56
N GLU A 81 2.85 11.36 -5.35
CA GLU A 81 3.51 10.58 -4.32
C GLU A 81 2.57 10.35 -3.14
N PHE A 82 2.47 9.12 -2.68
CA PHE A 82 1.58 8.71 -1.60
C PHE A 82 2.28 7.72 -0.69
N GLY A 83 2.32 8.00 0.61
CA GLY A 83 3.02 7.15 1.56
C GLY A 83 2.17 6.80 2.78
N LEU A 84 2.26 5.54 3.18
CA LEU A 84 1.57 4.98 4.35
C LEU A 84 2.60 4.38 5.30
N GLU A 85 2.47 4.70 6.59
CA GLU A 85 3.30 4.13 7.65
C GLU A 85 2.45 3.28 8.56
N VAL A 86 2.89 2.05 8.81
CA VAL A 86 2.20 1.14 9.73
C VAL A 86 2.46 1.60 11.16
N MET A 87 1.39 1.91 11.89
CA MET A 87 1.45 2.30 13.30
C MET A 87 1.29 1.08 14.20
N GLU A 88 0.43 0.16 13.80
CA GLU A 88 0.03 -1.00 14.58
C GLU A 88 -0.47 -2.06 13.60
N GLY A 89 -0.06 -3.31 13.74
CA GLY A 89 -0.58 -4.33 12.86
C GLY A 89 0.31 -5.55 12.68
N ILE A 90 -0.08 -6.37 11.70
CA ILE A 90 0.51 -7.69 11.46
C ILE A 90 1.99 -7.62 11.05
N LEU A 91 2.38 -6.57 10.29
CA LEU A 91 3.77 -6.44 9.85
C LEU A 91 4.70 -6.25 11.03
N LEU A 92 4.27 -5.50 12.05
CA LEU A 92 5.05 -5.30 13.27
C LEU A 92 5.15 -6.58 14.11
N LYS A 93 4.20 -7.51 13.93
CA LYS A 93 4.26 -8.82 14.57
C LYS A 93 5.15 -9.82 13.82
N LYS A 94 5.44 -9.54 12.53
CA LYS A 94 6.26 -10.43 11.69
C LYS A 94 7.75 -10.11 11.72
N GLY A 95 8.19 -9.28 12.66
CA GLY A 95 9.61 -8.97 12.84
C GLY A 95 10.03 -7.61 12.31
N PHE A 96 9.10 -6.82 11.80
CA PHE A 96 9.38 -5.43 11.42
C PHE A 96 9.13 -4.53 12.64
N SER A 97 10.09 -3.67 12.98
CA SER A 97 9.91 -2.68 14.04
C SER A 97 9.38 -1.36 13.48
N SER A 98 9.55 -1.12 12.17
CA SER A 98 8.91 -0.03 11.44
C SER A 98 8.70 -0.44 10.00
N PHE A 99 7.70 0.15 9.34
CA PHE A 99 7.35 -0.20 7.96
C PHE A 99 6.61 0.96 7.31
N LYS A 100 7.20 1.52 6.25
CA LYS A 100 6.62 2.63 5.50
C LYS A 100 6.68 2.33 4.01
N THR A 101 5.53 2.42 3.32
CA THR A 101 5.43 2.19 1.88
C THR A 101 5.12 3.51 1.18
N THR A 102 5.90 3.84 0.16
CA THR A 102 5.67 5.02 -0.67
C THR A 102 5.45 4.58 -2.12
N PHE A 103 4.40 5.12 -2.73
CA PHE A 103 4.07 4.92 -4.13
C PHE A 103 4.33 6.23 -4.88
N LYS A 104 5.07 6.15 -5.98
CA LYS A 104 5.25 7.28 -6.87
C LYS A 104 4.75 6.89 -8.25
N LEU A 105 3.77 7.62 -8.78
CA LEU A 105 3.15 7.36 -10.06
C LEU A 105 3.71 8.31 -11.11
N SER A 106 4.14 7.76 -12.25
CA SER A 106 4.65 8.55 -13.37
C SER A 106 3.89 8.16 -14.63
N SER A 107 3.36 9.15 -15.35
CA SER A 107 2.66 8.91 -16.60
C SER A 107 3.62 8.39 -17.66
N MET A 108 3.26 7.30 -18.32
CA MET A 108 4.00 6.73 -19.44
C MET A 108 3.19 6.85 -20.74
N GLY A 109 2.06 7.53 -20.67
CA GLY A 109 1.13 7.67 -21.78
C GLY A 109 -0.28 7.83 -21.23
N GLU A 110 -1.25 7.99 -22.12
CA GLU A 110 -2.64 8.23 -21.75
C GLU A 110 -3.25 7.08 -20.94
N LYS A 111 -2.82 5.85 -21.20
CA LYS A 111 -3.34 4.63 -20.57
C LYS A 111 -2.23 3.77 -19.98
N GLU A 112 -1.16 4.40 -19.53
CA GLU A 112 -0.05 3.65 -18.94
C GLU A 112 0.62 4.47 -17.85
N THR A 113 0.88 3.82 -16.72
CA THR A 113 1.54 4.42 -15.56
C THR A 113 2.64 3.52 -15.06
N LEU A 114 3.79 4.12 -14.75
CA LEU A 114 4.85 3.43 -14.01
C LEU A 114 4.66 3.75 -12.53
N VAL A 115 4.58 2.72 -11.71
CA VAL A 115 4.50 2.88 -10.26
C VAL A 115 5.82 2.43 -9.65
N ASP A 116 6.51 3.37 -9.01
CA ASP A 116 7.69 3.08 -8.20
C ASP A 116 7.25 2.85 -6.76
N ILE A 117 7.62 1.71 -6.20
CA ILE A 117 7.32 1.34 -4.82
C ILE A 117 8.61 1.38 -4.04
N LYS A 118 8.60 2.13 -2.93
CA LYS A 118 9.72 2.16 -1.99
C LYS A 118 9.20 1.78 -0.62
N VAL A 119 9.83 0.78 0.00
CA VAL A 119 9.52 0.39 1.37
C VAL A 119 10.74 0.68 2.22
N VAL A 120 10.58 1.50 3.25
CA VAL A 120 11.61 1.76 4.24
C VAL A 120 11.19 1.04 5.51
N TYR A 121 12.06 0.20 6.03
CA TYR A 121 11.71 -0.65 7.17
C TYR A 121 12.90 -0.89 8.09
N GLU A 122 12.59 -1.33 9.31
CA GLU A 122 13.56 -1.82 10.26
C GLU A 122 13.11 -3.20 10.74
N THR A 123 14.06 -4.05 11.05
CA THR A 123 13.79 -5.38 11.58
C THR A 123 14.34 -5.49 12.99
N GLU A 124 13.70 -6.33 13.82
CA GLU A 124 14.11 -6.55 15.20
C GLU A 124 15.37 -7.41 15.31
N ARG A 125 15.67 -8.17 14.26
CA ARG A 125 16.82 -9.09 14.23
C ARG A 125 17.77 -8.72 13.11
N ASP A 126 19.04 -8.58 13.46
CA ASP A 126 20.11 -8.45 12.48
C ASP A 126 20.49 -9.85 11.96
N GLY A 127 20.89 -9.93 10.70
CA GLY A 127 21.37 -11.16 10.09
C GLY A 127 20.33 -12.06 9.45
N GLU A 128 19.08 -11.59 9.33
CA GLU A 128 18.08 -12.29 8.52
C GLU A 128 18.41 -12.14 7.04
N ASP A 129 17.91 -13.05 6.19
CA ASP A 129 18.14 -13.01 4.75
C ASP A 129 17.56 -11.71 4.16
N GLU A 130 18.45 -10.80 3.76
CA GLU A 130 18.05 -9.48 3.25
C GLU A 130 17.29 -9.58 1.95
N VAL A 131 17.60 -10.52 1.08
CA VAL A 131 16.91 -10.71 -0.20
C VAL A 131 15.47 -11.13 0.06
N GLU A 132 15.28 -12.11 0.94
CA GLU A 132 13.96 -12.61 1.29
C GLU A 132 13.12 -11.54 1.96
N MET A 133 13.71 -10.75 2.87
CA MET A 133 13.00 -9.68 3.56
C MET A 133 12.59 -8.56 2.61
N LYS A 134 13.44 -8.21 1.64
CA LYS A 134 13.12 -7.18 0.65
C LYS A 134 11.98 -7.61 -0.27
N GLU A 135 11.98 -8.88 -0.68
CA GLU A 135 10.87 -9.42 -1.47
C GLU A 135 9.58 -9.44 -0.68
N ALA A 136 9.64 -9.87 0.59
CA ALA A 136 8.48 -9.88 1.48
C ALA A 136 7.94 -8.48 1.74
N ALA A 137 8.80 -7.46 1.75
CA ALA A 137 8.40 -6.09 1.98
C ALA A 137 7.62 -5.47 0.80
N THR A 138 7.99 -5.81 -0.43
CA THR A 138 7.37 -5.21 -1.63
C THR A 138 6.25 -6.04 -2.25
N LYS A 139 6.23 -7.34 -2.01
CA LYS A 139 5.27 -8.26 -2.62
C LYS A 139 3.80 -7.90 -2.37
N PRO A 140 3.38 -7.53 -1.15
CA PRO A 140 1.97 -7.16 -0.92
C PRO A 140 1.51 -5.98 -1.77
N ALA A 141 2.37 -4.96 -1.91
CA ALA A 141 2.05 -3.79 -2.73
C ALA A 141 1.95 -4.15 -4.21
N LEU A 142 2.88 -4.96 -4.72
CA LEU A 142 2.83 -5.42 -6.11
C LEU A 142 1.59 -6.22 -6.40
N SER A 143 1.24 -7.14 -5.52
CA SER A 143 0.04 -7.98 -5.67
C SER A 143 -1.22 -7.12 -5.66
N PHE A 144 -1.29 -6.15 -4.76
CA PHE A 144 -2.42 -5.22 -4.69
C PHE A 144 -2.54 -4.41 -5.99
N LEU A 145 -1.44 -3.87 -6.52
CA LEU A 145 -1.47 -3.09 -7.75
C LEU A 145 -1.97 -3.90 -8.94
N GLN A 146 -1.63 -5.19 -9.02
CA GLN A 146 -2.12 -6.06 -10.09
C GLN A 146 -3.64 -6.25 -10.00
N LEU A 147 -4.16 -6.43 -8.80
CA LEU A 147 -5.60 -6.55 -8.58
C LEU A 147 -6.31 -5.24 -8.89
N LEU A 148 -5.70 -4.13 -8.50
CA LEU A 148 -6.25 -2.79 -8.75
C LEU A 148 -6.32 -2.51 -10.26
N GLU A 149 -5.27 -2.85 -10.99
CA GLU A 149 -5.24 -2.70 -12.45
C GLU A 149 -6.40 -3.45 -13.09
N LYS A 150 -6.56 -4.71 -12.74
CA LYS A 150 -7.64 -5.54 -13.28
C LYS A 150 -9.01 -4.95 -12.97
N PHE A 151 -9.20 -4.51 -11.73
CA PHE A 151 -10.46 -3.90 -11.29
C PHE A 151 -10.78 -2.65 -12.11
N LEU A 152 -9.80 -1.77 -12.30
CA LEU A 152 -9.99 -0.53 -13.04
C LEU A 152 -10.22 -0.76 -14.53
N LEU A 153 -9.53 -1.75 -15.12
CA LEU A 153 -9.75 -2.11 -16.51
C LEU A 153 -11.14 -2.71 -16.73
N ASP A 154 -11.61 -3.52 -15.80
CA ASP A 154 -12.96 -4.11 -15.88
C ASP A 154 -14.06 -3.02 -15.79
N LEU A 155 -13.83 -1.98 -15.00
CA LEU A 155 -14.77 -0.85 -14.89
C LEU A 155 -14.87 -0.04 -16.18
N SER A 156 -13.79 0.03 -16.97
CA SER A 156 -13.74 0.84 -18.18
C SER A 156 -14.18 0.10 -19.44
N SER A 157 -14.48 -1.18 -19.31
CA SER A 157 -14.90 -2.01 -20.46
C SER A 157 -16.41 -2.08 -20.60
#